data_a2dae91e69b1180e080ff5ec582320a8
#
_entry.id   a2dae91e69b1180e080ff5ec582320a8
#
_cell.length_a   1.000
_cell.length_b   1.000
_cell.length_c   1.000
_cell.angle_alpha   90.00
_cell.angle_beta   90.00
_cell.angle_gamma   90.00
#
_symmetry.space_group_name_H-M   'P 1'
#
loop_
_entity.id
_entity.type
_entity.pdbx_description
1 polymer ?
#
loop_
_entity_poly.entity_id
_entity_poly.type
_entity_poly.pdbx_seq_one_letter_code
_entity_poly.pdbx_strand_id
1 'polypeptide(L)'
;ASAAKPLRMTDGTYRYLLPASLPTIEGSYDGGSRVFTITLSDDHPIIGKYKRYKIDGAATTVKNYTVQRGDYLLADGNLLPRETAVTEEQKANIAAIVYWTPADTDPAGRKTPANLTDDKIMAKDHPNCTHGLAVSVRNVSTWMAWQDDWHSVQDFQNSKEFNPTDKTVYVQITQKGDYINYIFGYQNTKIIQAYNDYNKRIGRTRSIVKPVEALADFSNSNPAPRTSTGWFIPSVKELYMLCNNDHDQINKHSYNIEETKRIIDKYLLAIGGDLLESTDCWSSSEYSSANAFFIKFNGGSKVAGGKPSTTTVRAVCAF
;
A
#
# COMPACT_ATOMS: atom_id res chain seq x y z
N ALA A 1 24.82 0.24 12.29
CA ALA A 1 25.50 -0.79 11.51
C ALA A 1 24.89 -0.81 10.13
N SER A 2 25.69 -0.71 9.06
CA SER A 2 25.18 -0.80 7.70
C SER A 2 24.66 -2.22 7.45
N ALA A 3 23.44 -2.34 6.92
CA ALA A 3 22.91 -3.64 6.53
C ALA A 3 23.81 -4.23 5.43
N ALA A 4 24.37 -5.40 5.68
CA ALA A 4 25.17 -6.10 4.70
C ALA A 4 24.25 -6.58 3.57
N LYS A 5 24.54 -6.22 2.31
CA LYS A 5 23.78 -6.73 1.16
C LYS A 5 24.13 -8.20 0.90
N PRO A 6 23.12 -9.07 0.80
CA PRO A 6 23.36 -10.47 0.44
C PRO A 6 23.77 -10.59 -1.02
N LEU A 7 24.79 -11.37 -1.29
CA LEU A 7 25.13 -11.84 -2.62
C LEU A 7 24.42 -13.18 -2.85
N ARG A 8 23.42 -13.21 -3.73
CA ARG A 8 22.75 -14.46 -4.12
C ARG A 8 23.67 -15.31 -4.99
N MET A 9 23.89 -16.55 -4.56
CA MET A 9 24.70 -17.52 -5.29
C MET A 9 23.84 -18.33 -6.26
N THR A 10 24.48 -18.97 -7.23
CA THR A 10 23.81 -19.82 -8.24
C THR A 10 23.13 -21.06 -7.65
N ASP A 11 23.58 -21.51 -6.49
CA ASP A 11 22.98 -22.63 -5.72
C ASP A 11 21.77 -22.21 -4.87
N GLY A 12 21.31 -20.96 -5.00
CA GLY A 12 20.19 -20.40 -4.22
C GLY A 12 20.55 -19.96 -2.82
N THR A 13 21.80 -20.12 -2.39
CA THR A 13 22.26 -19.61 -1.07
C THR A 13 22.57 -18.12 -1.13
N TYR A 14 22.64 -17.50 0.04
CA TYR A 14 23.03 -16.11 0.19
C TYR A 14 24.34 -16.02 0.96
N ARG A 15 25.23 -15.15 0.51
CA ARG A 15 26.50 -14.85 1.21
C ARG A 15 26.49 -13.40 1.66
N TYR A 16 26.98 -13.18 2.86
CA TYR A 16 27.15 -11.86 3.45
C TYR A 16 28.61 -11.64 3.79
N LEU A 17 29.11 -10.45 3.49
CA LEU A 17 30.39 -9.97 4.01
C LEU A 17 30.09 -9.22 5.32
N LEU A 18 30.55 -9.77 6.43
CA LEU A 18 30.31 -9.20 7.74
C LEU A 18 31.61 -8.65 8.32
N PRO A 19 31.56 -7.51 9.02
CA PRO A 19 32.70 -7.05 9.81
C PRO A 19 33.11 -8.10 10.86
N ALA A 20 34.40 -8.31 11.03
CA ALA A 20 34.94 -9.31 11.94
C ALA A 20 34.60 -9.10 13.43
N SER A 21 34.05 -7.92 13.78
CA SER A 21 33.75 -7.51 15.16
C SER A 21 32.28 -7.59 15.55
N LEU A 22 31.39 -8.13 14.69
CA LEU A 22 29.95 -8.21 15.01
C LEU A 22 29.70 -9.39 15.97
N PRO A 23 29.20 -9.15 17.19
CA PRO A 23 28.87 -10.22 18.14
C PRO A 23 27.58 -10.98 17.75
N THR A 24 26.69 -10.33 16.97
CA THR A 24 25.41 -10.90 16.55
C THR A 24 25.12 -10.52 15.12
N ILE A 25 24.44 -11.40 14.39
CA ILE A 25 23.85 -11.15 13.08
C ILE A 25 22.34 -11.17 13.26
N GLU A 26 21.68 -10.08 12.90
CA GLU A 26 20.22 -10.02 12.83
C GLU A 26 19.78 -9.97 11.37
N GLY A 27 18.74 -10.69 11.04
CA GLY A 27 18.18 -10.69 9.70
C GLY A 27 16.69 -11.02 9.72
N SER A 28 16.04 -10.73 8.61
CA SER A 28 14.64 -11.10 8.40
C SER A 28 14.48 -11.90 7.13
N TYR A 29 13.42 -12.70 7.07
CA TYR A 29 13.03 -13.47 5.89
C TYR A 29 11.50 -13.61 5.86
N ASP A 30 10.98 -14.21 4.80
CA ASP A 30 9.54 -14.42 4.61
C ASP A 30 8.77 -13.10 4.65
N GLY A 31 9.19 -12.12 3.81
CA GLY A 31 8.57 -10.80 3.73
C GLY A 31 8.69 -9.96 5.01
N GLY A 32 9.67 -10.27 5.87
CA GLY A 32 9.87 -9.58 7.14
C GLY A 32 9.03 -10.13 8.31
N SER A 33 8.14 -11.09 8.04
CA SER A 33 7.31 -11.71 9.08
C SER A 33 8.11 -12.55 10.08
N ARG A 34 9.33 -12.94 9.72
CA ARG A 34 10.25 -13.68 10.57
C ARG A 34 11.58 -12.98 10.68
N VAL A 35 12.06 -12.82 11.90
CA VAL A 35 13.39 -12.31 12.20
C VAL A 35 14.21 -13.40 12.90
N PHE A 36 15.51 -13.41 12.65
CA PHE A 36 16.43 -14.31 13.32
C PHE A 36 17.60 -13.52 13.90
N THR A 37 18.14 -14.01 15.00
CA THR A 37 19.38 -13.52 15.60
C THR A 37 20.34 -14.69 15.70
N ILE A 38 21.52 -14.56 15.10
CA ILE A 38 22.61 -15.52 15.25
C ILE A 38 23.63 -14.88 16.17
N THR A 39 23.86 -15.46 17.33
CA THR A 39 24.99 -15.07 18.20
C THR A 39 26.22 -15.74 17.64
N LEU A 40 27.21 -14.94 17.29
CA LEU A 40 28.52 -15.43 16.91
C LEU A 40 29.26 -15.74 18.22
N SER A 41 29.39 -17.02 18.58
CA SER A 41 30.25 -17.44 19.66
C SER A 41 31.70 -17.07 19.35
N ASP A 42 32.59 -17.03 20.37
CA ASP A 42 33.98 -16.57 20.37
C ASP A 42 34.93 -17.04 19.25
N ASP A 43 34.46 -17.87 18.35
CA ASP A 43 35.08 -18.19 17.08
C ASP A 43 34.97 -17.01 16.11
N HIS A 44 35.80 -16.00 16.28
CA HIS A 44 35.92 -14.91 15.33
C HIS A 44 36.21 -15.45 13.92
N PRO A 45 35.54 -14.94 12.86
CA PRO A 45 35.86 -15.36 11.53
C PRO A 45 37.31 -15.04 11.20
N ILE A 46 38.10 -16.07 10.90
CA ILE A 46 39.48 -15.91 10.50
C ILE A 46 39.46 -15.24 9.12
N ILE A 47 40.23 -14.17 8.92
CA ILE A 47 40.37 -13.46 7.65
C ILE A 47 40.60 -14.47 6.52
N GLY A 48 39.76 -14.37 5.47
CA GLY A 48 39.81 -15.26 4.29
C GLY A 48 39.08 -16.60 4.44
N LYS A 49 38.41 -16.87 5.55
CA LYS A 49 37.55 -18.05 5.71
C LYS A 49 36.06 -17.62 5.76
N TYR A 50 35.17 -18.52 5.37
CA TYR A 50 33.73 -18.32 5.51
C TYR A 50 33.15 -19.37 6.47
N LYS A 51 32.11 -18.97 7.20
CA LYS A 51 31.30 -19.88 8.04
C LYS A 51 29.91 -20.00 7.42
N ARG A 52 29.39 -21.21 7.32
CA ARG A 52 28.04 -21.44 6.82
C ARG A 52 27.09 -21.61 8.01
N TYR A 53 26.06 -20.80 8.06
CA TYR A 53 24.96 -20.96 9.02
C TYR A 53 23.74 -21.48 8.27
N LYS A 54 23.14 -22.55 8.78
CA LYS A 54 21.86 -23.03 8.31
C LYS A 54 20.79 -22.43 9.20
N ILE A 55 19.93 -21.60 8.61
CA ILE A 55 18.76 -21.07 9.28
C ILE A 55 17.65 -22.08 9.08
N ASP A 56 17.60 -23.10 9.93
CA ASP A 56 16.46 -24.00 10.05
C ASP A 56 15.71 -23.64 11.33
N GLY A 57 14.42 -23.79 11.38
CA GLY A 57 13.58 -23.32 12.49
C GLY A 57 13.94 -23.91 13.88
N ALA A 58 14.90 -24.84 13.97
CA ALA A 58 15.27 -25.52 15.22
C ALA A 58 16.50 -24.91 15.91
N ALA A 59 17.40 -24.23 15.18
CA ALA A 59 18.71 -23.77 15.69
C ALA A 59 18.80 -22.27 15.95
N THR A 60 17.78 -21.51 15.61
CA THR A 60 17.73 -20.05 15.78
C THR A 60 16.47 -19.64 16.53
N THR A 61 16.59 -18.71 17.47
CA THR A 61 15.40 -18.09 18.08
C THR A 61 14.73 -17.23 17.04
N VAL A 62 13.75 -17.79 16.33
CA VAL A 62 12.94 -17.07 15.38
C VAL A 62 11.93 -16.25 16.17
N LYS A 63 12.06 -14.93 16.14
CA LYS A 63 11.02 -14.04 16.62
C LYS A 63 10.05 -13.83 15.47
N ASN A 64 8.81 -14.22 15.64
CA ASN A 64 7.74 -13.82 14.71
C ASN A 64 7.57 -12.31 14.83
N TYR A 65 7.80 -11.60 13.74
CA TYR A 65 7.51 -10.18 13.67
C TYR A 65 6.05 -10.00 13.20
N THR A 66 5.28 -9.28 13.99
CA THR A 66 3.93 -8.90 13.58
C THR A 66 3.99 -7.55 12.89
N VAL A 67 3.62 -7.50 11.62
CA VAL A 67 3.54 -6.28 10.84
C VAL A 67 2.62 -5.27 11.51
N GLN A 68 3.02 -4.01 11.55
CA GLN A 68 2.29 -2.93 12.22
C GLN A 68 2.20 -1.70 11.32
N ARG A 69 1.22 -0.85 11.62
CA ARG A 69 1.14 0.48 11.02
C ARG A 69 2.41 1.28 11.29
N GLY A 70 2.95 1.92 10.26
CA GLY A 70 4.19 2.68 10.32
C GLY A 70 5.44 1.90 9.89
N ASP A 71 5.36 0.58 9.71
CA ASP A 71 6.46 -0.20 9.15
C ASP A 71 6.76 0.24 7.72
N TYR A 72 8.03 0.21 7.37
CA TYR A 72 8.49 0.56 6.04
C TYR A 72 8.49 -0.67 5.13
N LEU A 73 7.98 -0.50 3.92
CA LEU A 73 8.03 -1.51 2.87
C LEU A 73 9.03 -1.06 1.81
N LEU A 74 10.08 -1.84 1.64
CA LEU A 74 11.17 -1.53 0.72
C LEU A 74 10.81 -1.89 -0.73
N ALA A 75 11.49 -1.31 -1.70
CA ALA A 75 11.29 -1.58 -3.11
C ALA A 75 11.51 -3.04 -3.50
N ASP A 76 12.37 -3.77 -2.77
CA ASP A 76 12.59 -5.22 -2.97
C ASP A 76 11.50 -6.10 -2.35
N GLY A 77 10.54 -5.51 -1.62
CA GLY A 77 9.43 -6.17 -0.93
C GLY A 77 9.73 -6.59 0.52
N ASN A 78 10.92 -6.29 1.04
CA ASN A 78 11.23 -6.54 2.43
C ASN A 78 10.58 -5.50 3.35
N LEU A 79 10.21 -5.94 4.56
CA LEU A 79 9.74 -5.06 5.63
C LEU A 79 10.89 -4.61 6.51
N LEU A 80 10.84 -3.35 6.92
CA LEU A 80 11.72 -2.77 7.91
C LEU A 80 10.85 -2.21 9.05
N PRO A 81 11.02 -2.70 10.30
CA PRO A 81 10.23 -2.24 11.42
C PRO A 81 10.34 -0.72 11.62
N ARG A 82 9.23 -0.08 11.90
CA ARG A 82 9.11 1.39 12.05
C ARG A 82 10.07 2.02 13.07
N GLU A 83 10.47 1.25 14.10
CA GLU A 83 11.40 1.73 15.13
C GLU A 83 12.88 1.56 14.72
N THR A 84 13.15 1.06 13.52
CA THR A 84 14.52 0.91 13.02
C THR A 84 15.10 2.28 12.67
N ALA A 85 16.33 2.54 13.14
CA ALA A 85 17.06 3.72 12.69
C ALA A 85 17.42 3.57 11.21
N VAL A 86 16.79 4.36 10.37
CA VAL A 86 16.89 4.27 8.90
C VAL A 86 18.11 5.04 8.41
N THR A 87 19.00 4.38 7.66
CA THR A 87 20.14 5.04 6.99
C THR A 87 19.66 5.77 5.73
N GLU A 88 20.45 6.73 5.20
CA GLU A 88 20.11 7.44 3.96
C GLU A 88 19.95 6.48 2.75
N GLU A 89 20.76 5.42 2.68
CA GLU A 89 20.62 4.39 1.66
C GLU A 89 19.29 3.62 1.79
N GLN A 90 18.88 3.30 3.01
CA GLN A 90 17.60 2.66 3.26
C GLN A 90 16.42 3.57 2.94
N LYS A 91 16.50 4.87 3.28
CA LYS A 91 15.46 5.85 2.92
C LYS A 91 15.20 5.89 1.43
N ALA A 92 16.25 5.85 0.62
CA ALA A 92 16.12 5.82 -0.84
C ALA A 92 15.46 4.54 -1.39
N ASN A 93 15.45 3.45 -0.61
CA ASN A 93 14.85 2.18 -0.99
C ASN A 93 13.45 1.95 -0.39
N ILE A 94 12.96 2.84 0.49
CA ILE A 94 11.61 2.75 1.03
C ILE A 94 10.62 3.21 -0.03
N ALA A 95 9.74 2.31 -0.45
CA ALA A 95 8.70 2.58 -1.45
C ALA A 95 7.37 2.95 -0.80
N ALA A 96 7.05 2.35 0.35
CA ALA A 96 5.76 2.54 1.01
C ALA A 96 5.85 2.45 2.54
N ILE A 97 4.78 2.89 3.21
CA ILE A 97 4.57 2.75 4.65
C ILE A 97 3.27 2.00 4.90
N VAL A 98 3.33 0.97 5.73
CA VAL A 98 2.15 0.17 6.12
C VAL A 98 1.18 1.05 6.91
N TYR A 99 -0.08 1.12 6.49
CA TYR A 99 -1.09 1.89 7.20
C TYR A 99 -2.25 1.06 7.76
N TRP A 100 -2.41 -0.16 7.30
CA TRP A 100 -3.42 -1.09 7.78
C TRP A 100 -2.97 -2.54 7.65
N THR A 101 -3.38 -3.38 8.62
CA THR A 101 -3.17 -4.83 8.60
C THR A 101 -4.44 -5.56 9.02
N PRO A 102 -4.65 -6.83 8.61
CA PRO A 102 -5.80 -7.62 9.05
C PRO A 102 -5.86 -7.86 10.57
N ALA A 103 -4.72 -7.68 11.25
CA ALA A 103 -4.62 -7.84 12.71
C ALA A 103 -4.97 -6.56 13.47
N ASP A 104 -5.14 -5.42 12.78
CA ASP A 104 -5.43 -4.14 13.42
C ASP A 104 -6.75 -4.21 14.20
N THR A 105 -6.69 -3.70 15.42
CA THR A 105 -7.83 -3.55 16.31
C THR A 105 -7.80 -2.16 16.94
N ASP A 106 -8.95 -1.64 17.33
CA ASP A 106 -9.02 -0.43 18.12
C ASP A 106 -8.66 -0.73 19.61
N PRO A 107 -8.54 0.30 20.47
CA PRO A 107 -8.27 0.12 21.90
C PRO A 107 -9.30 -0.74 22.65
N ALA A 108 -10.53 -0.87 22.12
CA ALA A 108 -11.56 -1.77 22.64
C ALA A 108 -11.47 -3.19 22.06
N GLY A 109 -10.46 -3.49 21.24
CA GLY A 109 -10.26 -4.81 20.64
C GLY A 109 -11.16 -5.11 19.43
N ARG A 110 -11.87 -4.10 18.87
CA ARG A 110 -12.71 -4.28 17.69
C ARG A 110 -11.86 -4.28 16.42
N LYS A 111 -12.16 -5.22 15.52
CA LYS A 111 -11.52 -5.29 14.21
C LYS A 111 -12.24 -4.43 13.18
N THR A 112 -11.50 -3.93 12.20
CA THR A 112 -12.11 -3.32 11.02
C THR A 112 -12.97 -4.35 10.28
N PRO A 113 -14.13 -3.95 9.74
CA PRO A 113 -14.91 -4.82 8.87
C PRO A 113 -14.23 -5.10 7.52
N ALA A 114 -13.28 -4.27 7.11
CA ALA A 114 -12.57 -4.40 5.84
C ALA A 114 -11.66 -5.65 5.82
N ASN A 115 -11.63 -6.33 4.66
CA ASN A 115 -10.80 -7.50 4.43
C ASN A 115 -10.18 -7.44 3.03
N LEU A 116 -8.92 -7.85 2.88
CA LEU A 116 -8.25 -7.90 1.58
C LEU A 116 -8.98 -8.80 0.56
N THR A 117 -9.70 -9.83 1.04
CA THR A 117 -10.50 -10.71 0.19
C THR A 117 -11.82 -10.11 -0.29
N ASP A 118 -12.20 -8.91 0.15
CA ASP A 118 -13.36 -8.18 -0.36
C ASP A 118 -13.19 -7.89 -1.85
N ASP A 119 -11.97 -7.50 -2.26
CA ASP A 119 -11.59 -7.36 -3.65
C ASP A 119 -11.18 -8.71 -4.25
N LYS A 120 -12.16 -9.39 -4.85
CA LYS A 120 -11.96 -10.70 -5.46
C LYS A 120 -10.98 -10.68 -6.63
N ILE A 121 -10.85 -9.55 -7.30
CA ILE A 121 -9.90 -9.38 -8.41
C ILE A 121 -8.48 -9.33 -7.85
N MET A 122 -8.26 -8.52 -6.82
CA MET A 122 -6.97 -8.46 -6.13
C MET A 122 -6.57 -9.81 -5.55
N ALA A 123 -7.48 -10.48 -4.84
CA ALA A 123 -7.21 -11.79 -4.24
C ALA A 123 -6.88 -12.87 -5.28
N LYS A 124 -7.48 -12.78 -6.49
CA LYS A 124 -7.18 -13.69 -7.60
C LYS A 124 -5.84 -13.40 -8.25
N ASP A 125 -5.57 -12.12 -8.55
CA ASP A 125 -4.37 -11.71 -9.29
C ASP A 125 -3.12 -11.75 -8.39
N HIS A 126 -3.30 -11.49 -7.09
CA HIS A 126 -2.23 -11.39 -6.08
C HIS A 126 -2.55 -12.19 -4.82
N PRO A 127 -2.64 -13.53 -4.89
CA PRO A 127 -3.08 -14.37 -3.77
C PRO A 127 -2.14 -14.33 -2.56
N ASN A 128 -0.91 -13.85 -2.75
CA ASN A 128 0.08 -13.73 -1.68
C ASN A 128 0.09 -12.37 -0.98
N CYS A 129 -0.66 -11.37 -1.48
CA CYS A 129 -0.75 -10.05 -0.87
C CYS A 129 -1.82 -10.06 0.24
N THR A 130 -1.50 -10.66 1.39
CA THR A 130 -2.42 -10.89 2.50
C THR A 130 -2.03 -10.20 3.80
N HIS A 131 -0.89 -9.49 3.82
CA HIS A 131 -0.32 -8.94 5.05
C HIS A 131 -0.88 -7.56 5.41
N GLY A 132 -1.30 -6.78 4.43
CA GLY A 132 -1.85 -5.46 4.69
C GLY A 132 -1.86 -4.51 3.50
N LEU A 133 -2.09 -3.24 3.81
CA LEU A 133 -2.08 -2.14 2.86
C LEU A 133 -0.97 -1.16 3.23
N ALA A 134 -0.25 -0.69 2.21
CA ALA A 134 0.80 0.30 2.36
C ALA A 134 0.58 1.47 1.40
N VAL A 135 0.92 2.69 1.86
CA VAL A 135 0.80 3.94 1.11
C VAL A 135 2.15 4.33 0.53
N SER A 136 2.16 4.85 -0.69
CA SER A 136 3.36 5.37 -1.35
C SER A 136 4.01 6.50 -0.54
N VAL A 137 5.34 6.61 -0.57
CA VAL A 137 6.06 7.71 0.11
C VAL A 137 5.91 9.05 -0.61
N ARG A 138 5.44 9.05 -1.87
CA ARG A 138 5.22 10.26 -2.68
C ARG A 138 3.76 10.37 -3.11
N ASN A 139 3.30 11.61 -3.32
CA ASN A 139 2.02 11.86 -3.96
C ASN A 139 2.10 11.52 -5.45
N VAL A 140 1.02 10.97 -6.01
CA VAL A 140 0.87 10.86 -7.47
C VAL A 140 0.70 12.26 -8.07
N SER A 141 -0.07 13.11 -7.37
CA SER A 141 -0.24 14.53 -7.68
C SER A 141 -0.72 15.29 -6.45
N THR A 142 -0.37 16.57 -6.36
CA THR A 142 -0.88 17.49 -5.32
C THR A 142 -2.07 18.32 -5.79
N TRP A 143 -2.37 18.32 -7.11
CA TRP A 143 -3.43 19.15 -7.70
C TRP A 143 -3.95 18.52 -9.00
N MET A 144 -4.95 17.65 -8.88
CA MET A 144 -5.48 16.89 -10.01
C MET A 144 -7.00 16.77 -9.92
N ALA A 145 -7.71 17.03 -11.05
CA ALA A 145 -9.12 16.71 -11.19
C ALA A 145 -9.30 15.19 -11.29
N TRP A 146 -10.42 14.69 -10.81
CA TRP A 146 -10.75 13.28 -11.01
C TRP A 146 -11.03 13.00 -12.50
N GLN A 147 -11.80 13.89 -13.15
CA GLN A 147 -12.17 13.84 -14.55
C GLN A 147 -12.56 15.26 -15.01
N ASP A 148 -12.41 15.62 -16.29
CA ASP A 148 -12.74 16.97 -16.78
C ASP A 148 -14.20 17.12 -17.22
N ASP A 149 -14.98 16.04 -17.19
CA ASP A 149 -16.40 16.04 -17.51
C ASP A 149 -17.20 15.15 -16.53
N TRP A 150 -18.46 14.88 -16.85
CA TRP A 150 -19.39 14.19 -15.97
C TRP A 150 -19.84 12.83 -16.51
N HIS A 151 -19.01 12.15 -17.30
CA HIS A 151 -19.32 10.81 -17.76
C HIS A 151 -19.15 9.79 -16.63
N SER A 152 -20.10 8.84 -16.59
CA SER A 152 -20.13 7.82 -15.54
C SER A 152 -19.24 6.62 -15.90
N VAL A 153 -18.35 6.26 -15.00
CA VAL A 153 -17.59 5.00 -15.08
C VAL A 153 -18.53 3.82 -14.81
N GLN A 154 -19.55 4.00 -13.93
CA GLN A 154 -20.54 2.97 -13.65
C GLN A 154 -21.35 2.59 -14.88
N ASP A 155 -21.73 3.58 -15.71
CA ASP A 155 -22.47 3.31 -16.95
C ASP A 155 -21.62 2.50 -17.95
N PHE A 156 -20.33 2.82 -18.04
CA PHE A 156 -19.37 2.01 -18.79
C PHE A 156 -19.27 0.60 -18.21
N GLN A 157 -19.13 0.45 -16.91
CA GLN A 157 -19.06 -0.87 -16.26
C GLN A 157 -20.31 -1.73 -16.56
N ASN A 158 -21.48 -1.11 -16.64
CA ASN A 158 -22.74 -1.78 -16.96
C ASN A 158 -22.89 -2.09 -18.45
N SER A 159 -22.15 -1.41 -19.31
CA SER A 159 -22.25 -1.56 -20.76
C SER A 159 -21.59 -2.86 -21.27
N LYS A 160 -21.81 -3.16 -22.56
CA LYS A 160 -21.12 -4.25 -23.27
C LYS A 160 -19.63 -3.97 -23.53
N GLU A 161 -19.23 -2.70 -23.43
CA GLU A 161 -17.86 -2.27 -23.69
C GLU A 161 -16.91 -2.67 -22.55
N PHE A 162 -17.43 -2.81 -21.33
CA PHE A 162 -16.70 -3.44 -20.22
C PHE A 162 -16.89 -4.95 -20.32
N ASN A 163 -15.88 -5.63 -20.86
CA ASN A 163 -15.93 -7.08 -21.14
C ASN A 163 -14.70 -7.81 -20.60
N PRO A 164 -14.49 -7.87 -19.26
CA PRO A 164 -13.46 -8.71 -18.66
C PRO A 164 -13.83 -10.19 -18.80
N THR A 165 -12.88 -11.08 -18.62
CA THR A 165 -13.06 -12.54 -18.69
C THR A 165 -14.21 -13.05 -17.80
N ASP A 166 -14.34 -12.47 -16.60
CA ASP A 166 -15.46 -12.72 -15.69
C ASP A 166 -15.94 -11.40 -15.10
N LYS A 167 -17.05 -10.90 -15.63
CA LYS A 167 -17.64 -9.65 -15.17
C LYS A 167 -18.36 -9.79 -13.82
N THR A 168 -18.76 -11.00 -13.44
CA THR A 168 -19.60 -11.23 -12.27
C THR A 168 -18.87 -11.06 -10.95
N VAL A 169 -17.54 -11.14 -10.97
CA VAL A 169 -16.69 -10.96 -9.77
C VAL A 169 -16.42 -9.48 -9.45
N TYR A 170 -16.72 -8.55 -10.38
CA TYR A 170 -16.54 -7.13 -10.15
C TYR A 170 -17.73 -6.52 -9.41
N VAL A 171 -17.44 -5.82 -8.32
CA VAL A 171 -18.42 -4.99 -7.62
C VAL A 171 -18.58 -3.65 -8.32
N GLN A 172 -19.75 -3.02 -8.21
CA GLN A 172 -20.02 -1.71 -8.78
C GLN A 172 -19.06 -0.64 -8.25
N ILE A 173 -18.51 0.17 -9.17
CA ILE A 173 -17.59 1.26 -8.82
C ILE A 173 -18.31 2.40 -8.07
N THR A 174 -19.61 2.58 -8.31
CA THR A 174 -20.47 3.47 -7.52
C THR A 174 -20.82 2.78 -6.20
N GLN A 175 -19.98 2.98 -5.20
CA GLN A 175 -20.11 2.31 -3.92
C GLN A 175 -21.13 3.02 -3.03
N LYS A 176 -22.28 2.39 -2.83
CA LYS A 176 -23.38 2.87 -1.97
C LYS A 176 -23.75 1.83 -0.92
N GLY A 177 -24.46 2.26 0.11
CA GLY A 177 -24.87 1.38 1.21
C GLY A 177 -23.66 0.75 1.90
N ASP A 178 -23.70 -0.55 2.14
CA ASP A 178 -22.66 -1.27 2.84
C ASP A 178 -21.36 -1.43 2.03
N TYR A 179 -21.43 -1.38 0.70
CA TYR A 179 -20.26 -1.51 -0.17
C TYR A 179 -19.20 -0.40 0.05
N ILE A 180 -19.60 0.73 0.63
CA ILE A 180 -18.66 1.80 0.97
C ILE A 180 -17.67 1.41 2.08
N ASN A 181 -17.94 0.31 2.80
CA ASN A 181 -17.13 -0.15 3.91
C ASN A 181 -16.10 -1.22 3.54
N TYR A 182 -16.00 -1.59 2.26
CA TYR A 182 -15.13 -2.66 1.78
C TYR A 182 -13.93 -2.12 1.00
N ILE A 183 -12.88 -2.93 0.91
CA ILE A 183 -11.66 -2.65 0.15
C ILE A 183 -11.92 -2.99 -1.31
N PHE A 184 -11.88 -2.00 -2.21
CA PHE A 184 -12.12 -2.20 -3.66
C PHE A 184 -11.20 -1.36 -4.55
N GLY A 185 -10.13 -0.78 -4.01
CA GLY A 185 -9.27 0.13 -4.76
C GLY A 185 -8.61 -0.52 -5.97
N TYR A 186 -8.17 -1.77 -5.83
CA TYR A 186 -7.52 -2.50 -6.91
C TYR A 186 -8.48 -2.78 -8.07
N GLN A 187 -9.65 -3.37 -7.82
CA GLN A 187 -10.65 -3.60 -8.87
C GLN A 187 -11.16 -2.30 -9.49
N ASN A 188 -11.38 -1.25 -8.68
CA ASN A 188 -11.80 0.06 -9.18
C ASN A 188 -10.76 0.63 -10.15
N THR A 189 -9.48 0.52 -9.81
CA THR A 189 -8.38 0.96 -10.70
C THR A 189 -8.42 0.21 -12.02
N LYS A 190 -8.66 -1.10 -12.02
CA LYS A 190 -8.81 -1.91 -13.25
C LYS A 190 -10.04 -1.52 -14.08
N ILE A 191 -11.19 -1.28 -13.45
CA ILE A 191 -12.40 -0.81 -14.14
C ILE A 191 -12.11 0.53 -14.79
N ILE A 192 -11.50 1.47 -14.05
CA ILE A 192 -11.16 2.80 -14.55
C ILE A 192 -10.13 2.73 -15.67
N GLN A 193 -9.13 1.85 -15.57
CA GLN A 193 -8.17 1.66 -16.65
C GLN A 193 -8.86 1.23 -17.95
N ALA A 194 -9.74 0.25 -17.88
CA ALA A 194 -10.53 -0.19 -19.04
C ALA A 194 -11.43 0.94 -19.59
N TYR A 195 -12.00 1.76 -18.71
CA TYR A 195 -12.78 2.94 -19.07
C TYR A 195 -11.92 4.01 -19.78
N ASN A 196 -10.71 4.28 -19.26
CA ASN A 196 -9.79 5.22 -19.87
C ASN A 196 -9.35 4.75 -21.26
N ASP A 197 -9.01 3.46 -21.41
CA ASP A 197 -8.61 2.87 -22.69
C ASP A 197 -9.74 2.92 -23.72
N TYR A 198 -11.00 2.66 -23.29
CA TYR A 198 -12.18 2.84 -24.14
C TYR A 198 -12.32 4.29 -24.59
N ASN A 199 -12.26 5.26 -23.68
CA ASN A 199 -12.44 6.67 -24.01
C ASN A 199 -11.32 7.22 -24.92
N LYS A 200 -10.07 6.79 -24.72
CA LYS A 200 -8.96 7.11 -25.64
C LYS A 200 -9.27 6.61 -27.06
N ARG A 201 -9.71 5.36 -27.17
CA ARG A 201 -10.04 4.74 -28.49
C ARG A 201 -11.14 5.49 -29.25
N ILE A 202 -12.13 6.05 -28.54
CA ILE A 202 -13.23 6.79 -29.14
C ILE A 202 -13.04 8.31 -29.14
N GLY A 203 -11.85 8.81 -28.75
CA GLY A 203 -11.51 10.23 -28.76
C GLY A 203 -12.13 11.08 -27.64
N ARG A 204 -12.68 10.48 -26.58
CA ARG A 204 -13.27 11.19 -25.43
C ARG A 204 -12.20 11.51 -24.38
N THR A 205 -11.24 12.35 -24.71
CA THR A 205 -10.08 12.64 -23.82
C THR A 205 -10.46 13.38 -22.54
N ARG A 206 -11.56 14.14 -22.51
CA ARG A 206 -12.04 14.81 -21.29
C ARG A 206 -12.65 13.86 -20.27
N SER A 207 -13.08 12.67 -20.73
CA SER A 207 -13.65 11.64 -19.87
C SER A 207 -12.58 10.75 -19.19
N ILE A 208 -11.32 11.00 -19.40
CA ILE A 208 -10.24 10.24 -18.76
C ILE A 208 -10.23 10.51 -17.25
N VAL A 209 -10.24 9.45 -16.46
CA VAL A 209 -10.05 9.50 -15.00
C VAL A 209 -8.56 9.65 -14.72
N LYS A 210 -8.17 10.89 -14.43
CA LYS A 210 -6.76 11.31 -14.37
C LYS A 210 -5.94 10.63 -13.25
N PRO A 211 -6.47 10.38 -12.03
CA PRO A 211 -5.72 9.67 -11.00
C PRO A 211 -5.17 8.33 -11.45
N VAL A 212 -5.99 7.54 -12.16
CA VAL A 212 -5.56 6.22 -12.66
C VAL A 212 -4.62 6.35 -13.86
N GLU A 213 -4.88 7.33 -14.72
CA GLU A 213 -4.00 7.61 -15.86
C GLU A 213 -2.57 7.97 -15.42
N ALA A 214 -2.44 8.76 -14.36
CA ALA A 214 -1.15 9.20 -13.85
C ALA A 214 -0.34 8.09 -13.16
N LEU A 215 -0.96 6.95 -12.80
CA LEU A 215 -0.26 5.86 -12.13
C LEU A 215 0.88 5.27 -12.96
N ALA A 216 0.76 5.26 -14.29
CA ALA A 216 1.79 4.71 -15.16
C ALA A 216 3.11 5.50 -15.02
N ASP A 217 3.03 6.82 -15.16
CA ASP A 217 4.19 7.69 -15.03
C ASP A 217 4.72 7.71 -13.59
N PHE A 218 3.81 7.71 -12.61
CA PHE A 218 4.16 7.62 -11.20
C PHE A 218 4.95 6.34 -10.91
N SER A 219 4.50 5.18 -11.41
CA SER A 219 5.13 3.88 -11.20
C SER A 219 6.52 3.79 -11.82
N ASN A 220 6.75 4.49 -12.94
CA ASN A 220 8.07 4.55 -13.57
C ASN A 220 9.09 5.30 -12.69
N SER A 221 8.65 6.36 -12.02
CA SER A 221 9.50 7.19 -11.16
C SER A 221 9.56 6.69 -9.72
N ASN A 222 8.52 6.00 -9.26
CA ASN A 222 8.35 5.49 -7.90
C ASN A 222 7.87 4.03 -7.98
N PRO A 223 8.77 3.06 -8.24
CA PRO A 223 8.38 1.66 -8.38
C PRO A 223 7.69 1.14 -7.10
N ALA A 224 6.59 0.40 -7.28
CA ALA A 224 5.95 -0.29 -6.18
C ALA A 224 6.85 -1.40 -5.62
N PRO A 225 6.67 -1.80 -4.35
CA PRO A 225 7.38 -2.95 -3.79
C PRO A 225 7.19 -4.19 -4.66
N ARG A 226 8.28 -4.90 -4.93
CA ARG A 226 8.29 -6.03 -5.90
C ARG A 226 7.31 -7.15 -5.56
N THR A 227 7.02 -7.36 -4.28
CA THR A 227 6.11 -8.41 -3.79
C THR A 227 4.68 -7.93 -3.60
N SER A 228 4.37 -6.70 -4.01
CA SER A 228 3.05 -6.09 -3.86
C SER A 228 2.17 -6.26 -5.10
N THR A 229 0.93 -5.79 -5.00
CA THR A 229 -0.03 -5.69 -6.12
C THR A 229 0.40 -4.73 -7.23
N GLY A 230 1.50 -3.97 -7.05
CA GLY A 230 1.70 -2.72 -7.77
C GLY A 230 0.82 -1.60 -7.20
N TRP A 231 1.01 -0.37 -7.71
CA TRP A 231 0.23 0.77 -7.25
C TRP A 231 -1.19 0.76 -7.81
N PHE A 232 -2.15 1.11 -6.96
CA PHE A 232 -3.52 1.40 -7.36
C PHE A 232 -4.05 2.63 -6.60
N ILE A 233 -5.12 3.24 -7.11
CA ILE A 233 -5.82 4.34 -6.44
C ILE A 233 -6.75 3.76 -5.40
N PRO A 234 -6.62 4.14 -4.13
CA PRO A 234 -7.40 3.57 -3.04
C PRO A 234 -8.90 3.84 -3.22
N SER A 235 -9.74 2.90 -2.82
CA SER A 235 -11.18 3.15 -2.64
C SER A 235 -11.43 4.14 -1.50
N VAL A 236 -12.66 4.60 -1.37
CA VAL A 236 -13.01 5.54 -0.29
C VAL A 236 -12.78 4.92 1.09
N LYS A 237 -12.98 3.61 1.27
CA LYS A 237 -12.70 2.92 2.54
C LYS A 237 -11.20 2.87 2.84
N GLU A 238 -10.39 2.53 1.86
CA GLU A 238 -8.93 2.47 2.02
C GLU A 238 -8.34 3.84 2.36
N LEU A 239 -8.81 4.92 1.72
CA LEU A 239 -8.43 6.29 2.10
C LEU A 239 -8.93 6.66 3.49
N TYR A 240 -10.14 6.24 3.86
CA TYR A 240 -10.67 6.50 5.19
C TYR A 240 -9.82 5.84 6.25
N MET A 241 -9.40 4.60 6.05
CA MET A 241 -8.48 3.87 6.94
C MET A 241 -7.08 4.49 6.99
N LEU A 242 -6.61 5.07 5.88
CA LEU A 242 -5.34 5.80 5.83
C LEU A 242 -5.38 7.08 6.69
N CYS A 243 -6.53 7.73 6.79
CA CYS A 243 -6.72 8.92 7.63
C CYS A 243 -7.03 8.53 9.08
N ASN A 244 -8.02 7.67 9.28
CA ASN A 244 -8.62 7.38 10.57
C ASN A 244 -8.32 5.94 11.00
N ASN A 245 -8.31 5.70 12.30
CA ASN A 245 -8.37 4.35 12.84
C ASN A 245 -9.85 3.94 12.99
N ASP A 246 -10.53 3.73 11.86
CA ASP A 246 -11.94 3.37 11.88
C ASP A 246 -12.12 1.85 11.80
N HIS A 247 -12.46 1.26 12.92
CA HIS A 247 -12.83 -0.15 13.05
C HIS A 247 -14.33 -0.37 12.88
N ASP A 248 -15.09 0.71 12.69
CA ASP A 248 -16.51 0.69 12.41
C ASP A 248 -16.80 1.01 10.93
N GLN A 249 -18.08 1.22 10.64
CA GLN A 249 -18.50 1.65 9.31
C GLN A 249 -18.16 3.12 9.05
N ILE A 250 -17.77 3.42 7.82
CA ILE A 250 -17.38 4.78 7.36
C ILE A 250 -18.46 5.85 7.60
N ASN A 251 -19.72 5.45 7.77
CA ASN A 251 -20.85 6.34 8.06
C ASN A 251 -21.07 6.60 9.55
N LYS A 252 -20.37 5.91 10.42
CA LYS A 252 -20.41 6.16 11.87
C LYS A 252 -19.32 7.16 12.22
N HIS A 253 -19.63 8.12 13.08
CA HIS A 253 -18.64 9.08 13.55
C HIS A 253 -17.55 8.36 14.34
N SER A 254 -16.32 8.40 13.84
CA SER A 254 -15.15 7.96 14.58
C SER A 254 -14.70 9.09 15.51
N TYR A 255 -14.44 8.76 16.76
CA TYR A 255 -13.82 9.69 17.70
C TYR A 255 -12.28 9.68 17.61
N ASN A 256 -11.70 8.77 16.83
CA ASN A 256 -10.26 8.64 16.63
C ASN A 256 -9.81 9.27 15.31
N ILE A 257 -10.23 10.50 15.10
CA ILE A 257 -9.94 11.27 13.89
C ILE A 257 -8.43 11.41 13.72
N GLU A 258 -7.94 11.06 12.52
CA GLU A 258 -6.56 11.22 12.09
C GLU A 258 -5.52 10.36 12.87
N GLU A 259 -5.91 9.31 13.56
CA GLU A 259 -4.95 8.48 14.30
C GLU A 259 -3.95 7.81 13.34
N THR A 260 -4.43 7.16 12.28
CA THR A 260 -3.56 6.51 11.29
C THR A 260 -2.70 7.57 10.58
N LYS A 261 -3.30 8.69 10.15
CA LYS A 261 -2.58 9.80 9.53
C LYS A 261 -1.39 10.26 10.37
N ARG A 262 -1.58 10.49 11.68
CA ARG A 262 -0.50 10.93 12.57
C ARG A 262 0.65 9.93 12.64
N ILE A 263 0.34 8.62 12.64
CA ILE A 263 1.36 7.58 12.61
C ILE A 263 2.13 7.64 11.29
N ILE A 264 1.41 7.68 10.18
CA ILE A 264 2.01 7.66 8.83
C ILE A 264 2.84 8.93 8.59
N ASP A 265 2.32 10.12 8.94
CA ASP A 265 3.03 11.38 8.78
C ASP A 265 4.34 11.42 9.60
N LYS A 266 4.35 10.85 10.82
CA LYS A 266 5.58 10.71 11.62
C LYS A 266 6.69 9.99 10.85
N TYR A 267 6.34 8.87 10.20
CA TYR A 267 7.31 8.03 9.49
C TYR A 267 7.62 8.56 8.08
N LEU A 268 6.68 9.21 7.41
CA LEU A 268 6.93 9.95 6.16
C LEU A 268 7.95 11.08 6.42
N LEU A 269 7.74 11.86 7.48
CA LEU A 269 8.66 12.95 7.85
C LEU A 269 10.08 12.43 8.11
N ALA A 270 10.21 11.30 8.79
CA ALA A 270 11.51 10.71 9.13
C ALA A 270 12.34 10.31 7.90
N ILE A 271 11.68 10.04 6.77
CA ILE A 271 12.35 9.63 5.52
C ILE A 271 12.28 10.69 4.42
N GLY A 272 11.76 11.89 4.70
CA GLY A 272 11.59 12.96 3.71
C GLY A 272 10.52 12.63 2.66
N GLY A 273 9.49 11.86 3.02
CA GLY A 273 8.32 11.59 2.20
C GLY A 273 7.33 12.75 2.18
N ASP A 274 6.37 12.72 1.25
CA ASP A 274 5.29 13.70 1.20
C ASP A 274 4.27 13.38 2.28
N LEU A 275 3.98 14.36 3.15
CA LEU A 275 3.01 14.17 4.24
C LEU A 275 1.58 14.04 3.70
N LEU A 276 0.75 13.36 4.46
CA LEU A 276 -0.69 13.26 4.17
C LEU A 276 -1.46 14.53 4.50
N GLU A 277 -0.80 15.54 4.96
CA GLU A 277 -1.26 16.86 5.41
C GLU A 277 -2.78 17.13 5.37
N SER A 278 -3.20 18.37 5.62
CA SER A 278 -4.62 18.78 5.66
C SER A 278 -5.30 18.83 4.29
N THR A 279 -4.74 18.15 3.28
CA THR A 279 -5.27 18.18 1.92
C THR A 279 -6.30 17.08 1.70
N ASP A 280 -7.30 17.41 0.91
CA ASP A 280 -8.28 16.43 0.42
C ASP A 280 -7.59 15.43 -0.52
N CYS A 281 -8.01 14.15 -0.54
CA CYS A 281 -7.43 13.14 -1.40
C CYS A 281 -8.49 12.34 -2.15
N TRP A 282 -8.39 12.29 -3.49
CA TRP A 282 -9.30 11.53 -4.35
C TRP A 282 -9.22 10.03 -4.10
N SER A 283 -10.38 9.38 -4.06
CA SER A 283 -10.49 7.93 -4.14
C SER A 283 -10.79 7.46 -5.57
N SER A 284 -10.67 6.15 -5.79
CA SER A 284 -11.14 5.50 -7.01
C SER A 284 -12.67 5.23 -7.01
N SER A 285 -13.37 5.54 -5.93
CA SER A 285 -14.81 5.27 -5.82
C SER A 285 -15.63 6.38 -6.43
N GLU A 286 -16.44 6.04 -7.45
CA GLU A 286 -17.41 6.96 -8.02
C GLU A 286 -18.62 7.11 -7.09
N TYR A 287 -19.17 8.31 -6.95
CA TYR A 287 -20.44 8.55 -6.26
C TYR A 287 -21.62 8.67 -7.23
N SER A 288 -21.42 9.36 -8.34
CA SER A 288 -22.40 9.57 -9.41
C SER A 288 -21.68 9.95 -10.71
N SER A 289 -22.42 10.16 -11.78
CA SER A 289 -21.85 10.70 -13.03
C SER A 289 -21.07 12.00 -12.80
N ALA A 290 -21.55 12.87 -11.91
CA ALA A 290 -20.96 14.19 -11.65
C ALA A 290 -19.91 14.21 -10.52
N ASN A 291 -19.92 13.22 -9.61
CA ASN A 291 -19.15 13.26 -8.38
C ASN A 291 -18.37 11.98 -8.16
N ALA A 292 -17.19 12.11 -7.52
CA ALA A 292 -16.41 11.01 -6.96
C ALA A 292 -16.18 11.25 -5.45
N PHE A 293 -15.85 10.20 -4.72
CA PHE A 293 -15.52 10.35 -3.32
C PHE A 293 -14.07 10.80 -3.11
N PHE A 294 -13.89 11.65 -2.11
CA PHE A 294 -12.61 11.98 -1.54
C PHE A 294 -12.67 11.99 0.00
N ILE A 295 -11.53 11.90 0.65
CA ILE A 295 -11.38 12.05 2.10
C ILE A 295 -10.70 13.40 2.37
N LYS A 296 -11.30 14.17 3.28
CA LYS A 296 -10.64 15.33 3.88
C LYS A 296 -9.69 14.84 4.94
N PHE A 297 -8.40 14.94 4.71
CA PHE A 297 -7.41 14.57 5.72
C PHE A 297 -7.33 15.55 6.90
N ASN A 298 -7.99 16.69 6.80
CA ASN A 298 -8.30 17.54 7.95
C ASN A 298 -9.68 17.10 8.50
N GLY A 299 -9.69 16.34 9.58
CA GLY A 299 -10.89 15.86 10.25
C GLY A 299 -11.47 14.54 9.72
N GLY A 300 -10.84 13.87 8.76
CA GLY A 300 -11.17 12.51 8.32
C GLY A 300 -12.54 12.33 7.65
N SER A 301 -13.19 13.39 7.19
CA SER A 301 -14.53 13.31 6.63
C SER A 301 -14.54 12.77 5.19
N LYS A 302 -15.50 11.87 4.90
CA LYS A 302 -15.84 11.45 3.55
C LYS A 302 -16.73 12.50 2.87
N VAL A 303 -16.39 12.89 1.67
CA VAL A 303 -17.14 13.87 0.86
C VAL A 303 -17.32 13.34 -0.56
N ALA A 304 -18.47 13.66 -1.19
CA ALA A 304 -18.68 13.51 -2.61
C ALA A 304 -18.44 14.87 -3.28
N GLY A 305 -17.37 14.98 -4.06
CA GLY A 305 -16.98 16.21 -4.74
C GLY A 305 -17.16 16.13 -6.24
N GLY A 306 -17.36 17.28 -6.88
CA GLY A 306 -17.45 17.39 -8.34
C GLY A 306 -16.16 16.90 -9.00
N LYS A 307 -16.25 16.01 -9.98
CA LYS A 307 -15.12 15.40 -10.67
C LYS A 307 -14.10 16.40 -11.25
N PRO A 308 -14.49 17.57 -11.77
CA PRO A 308 -13.57 18.59 -12.24
C PRO A 308 -12.81 19.35 -11.13
N SER A 309 -13.22 19.21 -9.87
CA SER A 309 -12.48 19.81 -8.75
C SER A 309 -11.12 19.16 -8.60
N THR A 310 -10.14 19.92 -8.15
CA THR A 310 -8.76 19.45 -8.02
C THR A 310 -8.41 19.18 -6.57
N THR A 311 -7.73 18.05 -6.31
CA THR A 311 -7.21 17.69 -5.00
C THR A 311 -6.02 16.74 -5.14
N THR A 312 -5.44 16.34 -4.04
CA THR A 312 -4.30 15.41 -4.00
C THR A 312 -4.70 14.01 -4.46
N VAL A 313 -3.76 13.29 -5.02
CA VAL A 313 -3.86 11.86 -5.35
C VAL A 313 -2.73 11.10 -4.70
N ARG A 314 -3.06 10.01 -4.02
CA ARG A 314 -2.11 9.11 -3.37
C ARG A 314 -2.30 7.69 -3.88
N ALA A 315 -1.20 6.98 -4.10
CA ALA A 315 -1.24 5.57 -4.47
C ALA A 315 -1.06 4.67 -3.25
N VAL A 316 -1.65 3.50 -3.30
CA VAL A 316 -1.49 2.44 -2.30
C VAL A 316 -1.20 1.11 -2.98
N CYS A 317 -0.72 0.13 -2.20
CA CYS A 317 -0.58 -1.25 -2.64
C CYS A 317 -0.97 -2.21 -1.50
N ALA A 318 -1.36 -3.44 -1.84
CA ALA A 318 -1.41 -4.56 -0.91
C ALA A 318 -0.11 -5.39 -1.02
N PHE A 319 0.29 -6.05 0.07
CA PHE A 319 1.53 -6.84 0.12
C PHE A 319 1.38 -8.09 0.98
#